data_243489483e7da6110c027ae4571b9af0
#
_entry.id   243489483e7da6110c027ae4571b9af0
#
_cell.length_a   1.000
_cell.length_b   1.000
_cell.length_c   1.000
_cell.angle_alpha   90.00
_cell.angle_beta   90.00
_cell.angle_gamma   90.00
#
_symmetry.space_group_name_H-M   'P 1'
#
loop_
_entity.id
_entity.type
_entity.pdbx_description
1 polymer ?
#
loop_
_entity_poly.entity_id
_entity_poly.type
_entity_poly.pdbx_seq_one_letter_code
_entity_poly.pdbx_strand_id
1 'polypeptide(L)'
;MSNQWSKKQEAWSARFNEPMSELVKRYTASVFFDKRLAEFDIQGSLAHATMLAEAGVIAASDLQAIQNGMSQILDEIKAGQFTWQLDLEDVHLNIERRLTELVGDAGKRLHTGRS
;
A
#
# COMPACT_ATOMS: atom_id res chain seq x y z
N MET A 1 -36.43 4.67 -16.14
CA MET A 1 -35.05 4.87 -15.78
C MET A 1 -34.47 3.80 -14.85
N SER A 2 -35.17 3.49 -13.81
CA SER A 2 -34.75 2.46 -12.88
C SER A 2 -34.58 1.09 -13.53
N ASN A 3 -35.43 0.74 -14.49
CA ASN A 3 -35.35 -0.52 -15.19
C ASN A 3 -34.06 -0.68 -15.99
N GLN A 4 -33.64 0.38 -16.65
CA GLN A 4 -32.39 0.40 -17.40
C GLN A 4 -31.20 0.23 -16.48
N TRP A 5 -31.22 0.91 -15.34
CA TRP A 5 -30.18 0.82 -14.35
C TRP A 5 -30.11 -0.60 -13.76
N SER A 6 -31.25 -1.16 -13.40
CA SER A 6 -31.33 -2.51 -12.85
C SER A 6 -30.83 -3.56 -13.83
N LYS A 7 -31.20 -3.44 -15.09
CA LYS A 7 -30.72 -4.36 -16.12
C LYS A 7 -29.23 -4.27 -16.32
N LYS A 8 -28.69 -3.07 -16.27
CA LYS A 8 -27.23 -2.88 -16.36
C LYS A 8 -26.52 -3.50 -15.18
N GLN A 9 -27.06 -3.33 -14.00
CA GLN A 9 -26.47 -3.91 -12.80
C GLN A 9 -26.52 -5.44 -12.84
N GLU A 10 -27.64 -5.99 -13.28
CA GLU A 10 -27.81 -7.45 -13.39
C GLU A 10 -26.83 -8.03 -14.41
N ALA A 11 -26.73 -7.41 -15.58
CA ALA A 11 -25.81 -7.84 -16.62
C ALA A 11 -24.37 -7.73 -16.14
N TRP A 12 -24.05 -6.66 -15.45
CA TRP A 12 -22.72 -6.42 -14.90
C TRP A 12 -22.41 -7.50 -13.85
N SER A 13 -23.30 -7.73 -12.90
CA SER A 13 -23.11 -8.71 -11.85
C SER A 13 -23.02 -10.13 -12.39
N ALA A 14 -23.88 -10.49 -13.34
CA ALA A 14 -23.85 -11.80 -13.96
C ALA A 14 -22.56 -12.04 -14.72
N ARG A 15 -22.09 -11.01 -15.40
CA ARG A 15 -20.90 -11.08 -16.20
C ARG A 15 -19.63 -11.15 -15.37
N PHE A 16 -19.64 -10.49 -14.23
CA PHE A 16 -18.47 -10.38 -13.35
C PHE A 16 -18.73 -10.97 -11.98
N ASN A 17 -19.47 -12.06 -11.91
CA ASN A 17 -19.89 -12.64 -10.64
C ASN A 17 -18.75 -12.73 -9.62
N GLU A 18 -17.71 -13.48 -9.91
CA GLU A 18 -16.52 -13.52 -9.08
C GLU A 18 -15.60 -12.33 -9.36
N PRO A 19 -15.28 -12.04 -10.62
CA PRO A 19 -14.44 -10.90 -10.94
C PRO A 19 -15.06 -9.56 -10.59
N MET A 20 -16.35 -9.49 -10.32
CA MET A 20 -17.01 -8.24 -9.94
C MET A 20 -16.42 -7.65 -8.67
N SER A 21 -16.23 -8.48 -7.66
CA SER A 21 -15.59 -8.07 -6.41
C SER A 21 -14.18 -7.54 -6.66
N GLU A 22 -13.44 -8.24 -7.49
CA GLU A 22 -12.09 -7.84 -7.84
C GLU A 22 -12.08 -6.53 -8.60
N LEU A 23 -13.02 -6.36 -9.53
CA LEU A 23 -13.14 -5.15 -10.31
C LEU A 23 -13.47 -3.94 -9.43
N VAL A 24 -14.38 -4.10 -8.51
CA VAL A 24 -14.75 -3.05 -7.56
C VAL A 24 -13.58 -2.71 -6.66
N LYS A 25 -12.86 -3.70 -6.17
CA LYS A 25 -11.66 -3.49 -5.36
C LYS A 25 -10.58 -2.73 -6.12
N ARG A 26 -10.37 -3.08 -7.38
CA ARG A 26 -9.39 -2.38 -8.23
C ARG A 26 -9.79 -0.92 -8.45
N TYR A 27 -11.05 -0.69 -8.70
CA TYR A 27 -11.56 0.66 -8.89
C TYR A 27 -11.34 1.49 -7.62
N THR A 28 -11.72 0.94 -6.49
CA THR A 28 -11.55 1.59 -5.19
C THR A 28 -10.08 1.86 -4.90
N ALA A 29 -9.22 0.89 -5.14
CA ALA A 29 -7.79 1.04 -4.96
C ALA A 29 -7.22 2.14 -5.85
N SER A 30 -7.62 2.18 -7.12
CA SER A 30 -7.16 3.22 -8.05
C SER A 30 -7.56 4.61 -7.61
N VAL A 31 -8.73 4.75 -6.99
CA VAL A 31 -9.24 6.03 -6.52
C VAL A 31 -8.51 6.48 -5.25
N PHE A 32 -8.26 5.56 -4.33
CA PHE A 32 -7.70 5.90 -3.02
C PHE A 32 -6.18 5.80 -2.95
N PHE A 33 -5.56 5.03 -3.84
CA PHE A 33 -4.11 4.86 -3.85
C PHE A 33 -3.45 5.90 -4.75
N ASP A 34 -3.63 7.15 -4.40
CA ASP A 34 -3.04 8.29 -5.09
C ASP A 34 -1.54 8.34 -4.78
N LYS A 35 -0.75 8.74 -5.78
CA LYS A 35 0.70 8.89 -5.62
C LYS A 35 1.08 9.83 -4.50
N ARG A 36 0.36 10.93 -4.35
CA ARG A 36 0.64 11.91 -3.29
C ARG A 36 0.41 11.32 -1.92
N LEU A 37 -0.65 10.55 -1.76
CA LEU A 37 -0.95 9.89 -0.51
C LEU A 37 0.14 8.88 -0.16
N ALA A 38 0.59 8.12 -1.14
CA ALA A 38 1.67 7.17 -0.97
C ALA A 38 2.97 7.86 -0.59
N GLU A 39 3.29 8.98 -1.24
CA GLU A 39 4.48 9.77 -0.92
C GLU A 39 4.43 10.30 0.52
N PHE A 40 3.29 10.82 0.96
CA PHE A 40 3.10 11.26 2.34
C PHE A 40 3.30 10.12 3.32
N ASP A 41 2.75 8.96 3.02
CA ASP A 41 2.88 7.80 3.89
C ASP A 41 4.35 7.37 4.01
N ILE A 42 5.05 7.33 2.90
CA ILE A 42 6.48 6.98 2.88
C ILE A 42 7.29 7.98 3.68
N GLN A 43 7.04 9.27 3.50
CA GLN A 43 7.75 10.32 4.25
C GLN A 43 7.48 10.20 5.75
N GLY A 44 6.23 9.96 6.12
CA GLY A 44 5.86 9.75 7.52
C GLY A 44 6.54 8.54 8.12
N SER A 45 6.61 7.45 7.37
CA SER A 45 7.28 6.23 7.80
C SER A 45 8.78 6.42 7.95
N LEU A 46 9.41 7.17 7.06
CA LEU A 46 10.84 7.46 7.15
C LEU A 46 11.16 8.34 8.37
N ALA A 47 10.33 9.34 8.63
CA ALA A 47 10.48 10.18 9.82
C ALA A 47 10.33 9.35 11.10
N HIS A 48 9.37 8.45 11.11
CA HIS A 48 9.13 7.56 12.24
C HIS A 48 10.30 6.60 12.45
N ALA A 49 10.81 6.01 11.37
CA ALA A 49 11.98 5.12 11.43
C ALA A 49 13.20 5.84 11.97
N THR A 50 13.42 7.08 11.53
CA THR A 50 14.53 7.90 12.01
C THR A 50 14.41 8.13 13.52
N MET A 51 13.21 8.47 13.98
CA MET A 51 12.95 8.65 15.42
C MET A 51 13.22 7.37 16.19
N LEU A 52 12.79 6.24 15.69
CA LEU A 52 13.00 4.95 16.34
C LEU A 52 14.48 4.60 16.43
N ALA A 53 15.26 4.91 15.41
CA ALA A 53 16.69 4.68 15.40
C ALA A 53 17.38 5.59 16.41
N GLU A 54 17.00 6.85 16.47
CA GLU A 54 17.54 7.81 17.43
C GLU A 54 17.22 7.41 18.88
N ALA A 55 16.05 6.85 19.09
CA ALA A 55 15.63 6.36 20.40
C ALA A 55 16.22 5.00 20.76
N GLY A 56 16.94 4.37 19.85
CA GLY A 56 17.55 3.05 20.08
C GLY A 56 16.57 1.90 19.98
N VAL A 57 15.37 2.12 19.45
CA VAL A 57 14.36 1.06 19.30
C VAL A 57 14.70 0.15 18.13
N ILE A 58 15.27 0.72 17.05
CA ILE A 58 15.77 -0.06 15.94
C ILE A 58 17.24 0.31 15.71
N ALA A 59 17.99 -0.59 15.07
CA ALA A 59 19.40 -0.37 14.79
C ALA A 59 19.58 0.59 13.61
N ALA A 60 20.76 1.22 13.52
CA ALA A 60 21.09 2.06 12.38
C ALA A 60 21.05 1.28 11.07
N SER A 61 21.40 0.00 11.08
CA SER A 61 21.30 -0.87 9.89
C SER A 61 19.86 -1.09 9.47
N ASP A 62 18.93 -1.18 10.43
CA ASP A 62 17.50 -1.27 10.13
C ASP A 62 17.01 0.00 9.46
N LEU A 63 17.42 1.16 9.98
CA LEU A 63 17.05 2.44 9.39
C LEU A 63 17.55 2.53 7.94
N GLN A 64 18.79 2.14 7.70
CA GLN A 64 19.34 2.16 6.35
C GLN A 64 18.56 1.25 5.41
N ALA A 65 18.23 0.06 5.85
CA ALA A 65 17.44 -0.89 5.06
C ALA A 65 16.06 -0.31 4.75
N ILE A 66 15.41 0.29 5.74
CA ILE A 66 14.10 0.91 5.56
C ILE A 66 14.16 2.07 4.56
N GLN A 67 15.18 2.91 4.66
CA GLN A 67 15.37 4.03 3.73
C GLN A 67 15.54 3.52 2.30
N ASN A 68 16.36 2.50 2.10
CA ASN A 68 16.58 1.91 0.79
C ASN A 68 15.30 1.25 0.25
N GLY A 69 14.60 0.51 1.09
CA GLY A 69 13.35 -0.14 0.71
C GLY A 69 12.27 0.86 0.33
N MET A 70 12.11 1.92 1.11
CA MET A 70 11.12 2.96 0.83
C MET A 70 11.44 3.73 -0.44
N SER A 71 12.72 3.97 -0.71
CA SER A 71 13.15 4.61 -1.95
C SER A 71 12.77 3.76 -3.16
N GLN A 72 12.98 2.46 -3.07
CA GLN A 72 12.60 1.54 -4.13
C GLN A 72 11.07 1.50 -4.33
N ILE A 73 10.31 1.47 -3.25
CA ILE A 73 8.86 1.48 -3.31
C ILE A 73 8.37 2.75 -4.00
N LEU A 74 8.94 3.88 -3.63
CA LEU A 74 8.57 5.16 -4.24
C LEU A 74 8.84 5.15 -5.74
N ASP A 75 9.97 4.62 -6.15
CA ASP A 75 10.31 4.48 -7.57
C ASP A 75 9.32 3.56 -8.29
N GLU A 76 8.94 2.45 -7.67
CA GLU A 76 7.95 1.53 -8.23
C GLU A 76 6.60 2.22 -8.41
N ILE A 77 6.19 3.01 -7.44
CA ILE A 77 4.91 3.75 -7.51
C ILE A 77 4.97 4.79 -8.62
N LYS A 78 6.05 5.55 -8.71
CA LYS A 78 6.22 6.57 -9.74
C LYS A 78 6.25 5.98 -11.15
N ALA A 79 6.83 4.80 -11.28
CA ALA A 79 6.92 4.10 -12.57
C ALA A 79 5.64 3.34 -12.92
N GLY A 80 4.67 3.27 -12.01
CA GLY A 80 3.45 2.50 -12.21
C GLY A 80 3.67 1.00 -12.13
N GLN A 81 4.74 0.57 -11.48
CA GLN A 81 5.12 -0.84 -11.36
C GLN A 81 4.80 -1.44 -9.98
N PHE A 82 4.28 -0.64 -9.09
CA PHE A 82 3.94 -1.11 -7.75
C PHE A 82 2.68 -1.98 -7.81
N THR A 83 2.75 -3.16 -7.20
CA THR A 83 1.63 -4.09 -7.16
C THR A 83 0.81 -3.86 -5.91
N TRP A 84 -0.39 -3.33 -6.09
CA TRP A 84 -1.31 -3.10 -4.99
C TRP A 84 -2.04 -4.40 -4.65
N GLN A 85 -2.11 -4.71 -3.35
CA GLN A 85 -2.89 -5.85 -2.87
C GLN A 85 -4.32 -5.37 -2.64
N LEU A 86 -5.24 -5.92 -3.40
CA LEU A 86 -6.64 -5.49 -3.36
C LEU A 86 -7.32 -5.80 -2.02
N ASP A 87 -6.83 -6.80 -1.33
CA ASP A 87 -7.33 -7.17 -0.01
C ASP A 87 -6.85 -6.23 1.09
N LEU A 88 -5.78 -5.51 0.83
CA LEU A 88 -5.26 -4.50 1.74
C LEU A 88 -5.76 -3.15 1.26
N GLU A 89 -6.87 -2.71 1.77
CA GLU A 89 -7.54 -1.49 1.31
C GLU A 89 -6.79 -0.20 1.62
N ASP A 90 -5.79 -0.27 2.46
CA ASP A 90 -5.04 0.86 2.98
C ASP A 90 -3.71 1.00 2.24
N VAL A 91 -3.40 2.22 1.81
CA VAL A 91 -2.12 2.56 1.19
C VAL A 91 -0.97 2.15 2.09
N HIS A 92 -1.07 2.47 3.37
CA HIS A 92 -0.04 2.19 4.36
C HIS A 92 0.27 0.70 4.46
N LEU A 93 -0.77 -0.13 4.54
CA LEU A 93 -0.61 -1.59 4.63
C LEU A 93 0.06 -2.17 3.39
N ASN A 94 -0.29 -1.65 2.22
CA ASN A 94 0.35 -2.07 0.96
C ASN A 94 1.84 -1.72 0.95
N ILE A 95 2.18 -0.54 1.39
CA ILE A 95 3.56 -0.09 1.46
C ILE A 95 4.35 -0.91 2.49
N GLU A 96 3.78 -1.14 3.67
CA GLU A 96 4.43 -1.95 4.70
C GLU A 96 4.66 -3.38 4.25
N ARG A 97 3.68 -3.97 3.56
CA ARG A 97 3.84 -5.33 3.03
C ARG A 97 5.00 -5.39 2.05
N ARG A 98 5.05 -4.44 1.13
CA ARG A 98 6.12 -4.39 0.14
C ARG A 98 7.48 -4.15 0.80
N LEU A 99 7.52 -3.28 1.79
CA LEU A 99 8.76 -3.02 2.55
C LEU A 99 9.26 -4.31 3.20
N THR A 100 8.36 -5.07 3.82
CA THR A 100 8.73 -6.34 4.46
C THR A 100 9.25 -7.34 3.42
N GLU A 101 8.69 -7.35 2.22
CA GLU A 101 9.20 -8.19 1.14
C GLU A 101 10.62 -7.81 0.75
N LEU A 102 10.92 -6.52 0.74
CA LEU A 102 12.23 -6.01 0.32
C LEU A 102 13.30 -6.14 1.40
N VAL A 103 12.95 -5.84 2.63
CA VAL A 103 13.94 -5.71 3.72
C VAL A 103 13.71 -6.67 4.88
N GLY A 104 12.67 -7.46 4.84
CA GLY A 104 12.42 -8.50 5.85
C GLY A 104 12.19 -7.93 7.24
N ASP A 105 12.97 -8.39 8.20
CA ASP A 105 12.78 -8.07 9.62
C ASP A 105 12.84 -6.58 9.95
N ALA A 106 13.61 -5.81 9.21
CA ALA A 106 13.68 -4.36 9.42
C ALA A 106 12.31 -3.73 9.20
N GLY A 107 11.57 -4.18 8.18
CA GLY A 107 10.22 -3.70 7.92
C GLY A 107 9.27 -4.08 9.05
N LYS A 108 9.40 -5.28 9.57
CA LYS A 108 8.59 -5.76 10.70
C LYS A 108 8.86 -4.95 11.97
N ARG A 109 10.11 -4.59 12.21
CA ARG A 109 10.50 -3.78 13.37
C ARG A 109 9.89 -2.38 13.29
N LEU A 110 9.84 -1.82 12.11
CA LEU A 110 9.18 -0.53 11.90
C LEU A 110 7.69 -0.62 12.26
N HIS A 111 7.01 -1.65 11.79
CA HIS A 111 5.60 -1.87 12.08
C HIS A 111 5.36 -2.04 13.57
N THR A 112 6.16 -2.86 14.23
CA THR A 112 6.07 -3.11 15.67
C THR A 112 6.26 -1.82 16.46
N GLY A 113 7.21 -1.00 16.05
CA GLY A 113 7.49 0.28 16.70
C GLY A 113 6.35 1.28 16.60
N ARG A 114 5.43 1.10 15.64
CA ARG A 114 4.27 1.97 15.46
C ARG A 114 3.06 1.52 16.28
N SER A 115 3.06 0.30 16.69
CA SER A 115 1.98 -0.25 17.51
C SER A 115 2.11 0.19 18.95
#